data_c7bd69c4b0431d2bb1f5c98e550a00f4
#
_entry.id   c7bd69c4b0431d2bb1f5c98e550a00f4
#
_cell.length_a   1.000
_cell.length_b   1.000
_cell.length_c   1.000
_cell.angle_alpha   90.00
_cell.angle_beta   90.00
_cell.angle_gamma   90.00
#
_symmetry.space_group_name_H-M   'P 1'
#
loop_
_entity.id
_entity.type
_entity.pdbx_description
1 polymer ?
#
loop_
_entity_poly.entity_id
_entity_poly.type
_entity_poly.pdbx_seq_one_letter_code
_entity_poly.pdbx_strand_id
1 'polypeptide(L)'
;WNLVLAAYNSGPGNVRKAIRRSGGKTSYWEIRPFLPRETSAYVPLFIAATYAMEYGHMYGIGPADIPAYYIETDTVRITNQLHFQQVEQQLGVEPDLLEFLNPQYRYKIIPVVDGADYFITLPKESAVAFRAQQDSIYTVAASYFESRASTMPEFTQMNERTTHRVKSGETLGHIAG
;
A
#
# COMPACT_ATOMS: atom_id res chain seq x y z
N TRP A 1 -9.72 6.42 28.79
CA TRP A 1 -8.84 6.39 27.63
C TRP A 1 -8.58 4.96 27.19
N ASN A 2 -8.10 4.07 28.06
CA ASN A 2 -7.81 2.67 27.71
C ASN A 2 -9.05 1.92 27.21
N LEU A 3 -10.27 2.18 27.75
CA LEU A 3 -11.50 1.59 27.26
C LEU A 3 -11.89 2.12 25.88
N VAL A 4 -11.54 3.37 25.56
CA VAL A 4 -11.76 3.94 24.23
C VAL A 4 -10.87 3.23 23.20
N LEU A 5 -9.58 3.03 23.52
CA LEU A 5 -8.65 2.28 22.67
C LEU A 5 -9.13 0.83 22.47
N ALA A 6 -9.60 0.17 23.53
CA ALA A 6 -10.17 -1.18 23.43
C ALA A 6 -11.42 -1.21 22.54
N ALA A 7 -12.29 -0.19 22.67
CA ALA A 7 -13.49 -0.07 21.86
C ALA A 7 -13.18 0.27 20.39
N TYR A 8 -12.13 1.04 20.13
CA TYR A 8 -11.64 1.30 18.78
C TYR A 8 -11.21 0.00 18.08
N ASN A 9 -10.46 -0.86 18.77
CA ASN A 9 -9.94 -2.11 18.21
C ASN A 9 -11.05 -3.17 17.99
N SER A 10 -11.95 -3.38 18.97
CA SER A 10 -12.91 -4.48 18.91
C SER A 10 -14.38 -4.07 18.89
N GLY A 11 -14.64 -2.77 18.89
CA GLY A 11 -15.99 -2.22 18.99
C GLY A 11 -16.52 -2.12 20.43
N PRO A 12 -17.42 -1.15 20.69
CA PRO A 12 -17.98 -0.90 22.02
C PRO A 12 -18.82 -2.07 22.57
N GLY A 13 -19.34 -2.92 21.68
CA GLY A 13 -20.11 -4.12 22.05
C GLY A 13 -19.27 -5.12 22.82
N ASN A 14 -18.05 -5.39 22.39
CA ASN A 14 -17.15 -6.32 23.08
C ASN A 14 -16.68 -5.75 24.43
N VAL A 15 -16.41 -4.47 24.50
CA VAL A 15 -16.08 -3.80 25.77
C VAL A 15 -17.23 -3.89 26.78
N ARG A 16 -18.47 -3.58 26.35
CA ARG A 16 -19.66 -3.74 27.21
C ARG A 16 -19.88 -5.19 27.66
N LYS A 17 -19.64 -6.15 26.78
CA LYS A 17 -19.70 -7.57 27.12
C LYS A 17 -18.64 -7.94 28.17
N ALA A 18 -17.43 -7.46 28.04
CA ALA A 18 -16.36 -7.68 29.02
C ALA A 18 -16.68 -7.04 30.39
N ILE A 19 -17.22 -5.82 30.40
CA ILE A 19 -17.69 -5.15 31.63
C ILE A 19 -18.76 -6.01 32.33
N ARG A 20 -19.76 -6.52 31.63
CA ARG A 20 -20.77 -7.39 32.24
C ARG A 20 -20.19 -8.68 32.79
N ARG A 21 -19.25 -9.31 32.05
CA ARG A 21 -18.61 -10.58 32.47
C ARG A 21 -17.66 -10.41 33.65
N SER A 22 -17.09 -9.22 33.85
CA SER A 22 -16.24 -8.91 34.99
C SER A 22 -17.03 -8.51 36.27
N GLY A 23 -18.34 -8.56 36.25
CA GLY A 23 -19.18 -8.12 37.37
C GLY A 23 -19.36 -6.58 37.44
N GLY A 24 -19.32 -5.89 36.29
CA GLY A 24 -19.54 -4.44 36.20
C GLY A 24 -18.29 -3.58 36.37
N LYS A 25 -17.12 -4.17 36.32
CA LYS A 25 -15.87 -3.42 36.44
C LYS A 25 -15.63 -2.54 35.20
N THR A 26 -15.11 -1.33 35.41
CA THR A 26 -14.93 -0.30 34.38
C THR A 26 -13.46 0.09 34.13
N SER A 27 -12.52 -0.55 34.83
CA SER A 27 -11.10 -0.41 34.51
C SER A 27 -10.70 -1.38 33.42
N TYR A 28 -9.97 -0.91 32.41
CA TYR A 28 -9.43 -1.76 31.34
C TYR A 28 -8.67 -2.98 31.89
N TRP A 29 -7.81 -2.76 32.89
CA TRP A 29 -6.97 -3.81 33.46
C TRP A 29 -7.78 -4.92 34.15
N GLU A 30 -8.93 -4.57 34.71
CA GLU A 30 -9.82 -5.53 35.36
C GLU A 30 -10.68 -6.29 34.35
N ILE A 31 -11.07 -5.66 33.24
CA ILE A 31 -11.86 -6.33 32.18
C ILE A 31 -11.00 -7.03 31.14
N ARG A 32 -9.69 -6.80 31.11
CA ARG A 32 -8.73 -7.35 30.17
C ARG A 32 -8.86 -8.88 29.96
N PRO A 33 -9.01 -9.70 30.98
CA PRO A 33 -9.18 -11.16 30.82
C PRO A 33 -10.45 -11.58 30.07
N PHE A 34 -11.42 -10.67 29.97
CA PHE A 34 -12.73 -10.92 29.32
C PHE A 34 -12.81 -10.31 27.91
N LEU A 35 -11.79 -9.59 27.49
CA LEU A 35 -11.68 -9.03 26.14
C LEU A 35 -11.18 -10.08 25.13
N PRO A 36 -11.45 -9.90 23.83
CA PRO A 36 -10.79 -10.66 22.79
C PRO A 36 -9.25 -10.61 22.94
N ARG A 37 -8.56 -11.68 22.57
CA ARG A 37 -7.10 -11.80 22.74
C ARG A 37 -6.35 -10.63 22.10
N GLU A 38 -6.72 -10.23 20.91
CA GLU A 38 -6.14 -9.08 20.21
C GLU A 38 -6.34 -7.80 21.01
N THR A 39 -7.57 -7.51 21.42
CA THR A 39 -7.93 -6.31 22.19
C THR A 39 -7.22 -6.26 23.55
N SER A 40 -7.03 -7.42 24.19
CA SER A 40 -6.31 -7.53 25.46
C SER A 40 -4.81 -7.23 25.33
N ALA A 41 -4.25 -7.30 24.13
CA ALA A 41 -2.87 -6.93 23.83
C ALA A 41 -2.76 -5.51 23.28
N TYR A 42 -3.80 -4.98 22.66
CA TYR A 42 -3.80 -3.70 21.92
C TYR A 42 -3.37 -2.51 22.78
N VAL A 43 -3.96 -2.33 23.96
CA VAL A 43 -3.65 -1.21 24.86
C VAL A 43 -2.23 -1.29 25.41
N PRO A 44 -1.73 -2.45 25.91
CA PRO A 44 -0.32 -2.58 26.27
C PRO A 44 0.64 -2.28 25.13
N LEU A 45 0.35 -2.75 23.90
CA LEU A 45 1.17 -2.47 22.73
C LEU A 45 1.14 -0.99 22.34
N PHE A 46 -0.01 -0.34 22.45
CA PHE A 46 -0.12 1.10 22.24
C PHE A 46 0.74 1.89 23.23
N ILE A 47 0.70 1.52 24.52
CA ILE A 47 1.53 2.15 25.56
C ILE A 47 3.01 1.93 25.26
N ALA A 48 3.40 0.70 24.90
CA ALA A 48 4.77 0.37 24.55
C ALA A 48 5.29 1.14 23.33
N ALA A 49 4.45 1.25 22.29
CA ALA A 49 4.78 2.04 21.10
C ALA A 49 4.95 3.52 21.42
N THR A 50 4.01 4.09 22.20
CA THR A 50 4.10 5.49 22.64
C THR A 50 5.36 5.74 23.46
N TYR A 51 5.69 4.82 24.36
CA TYR A 51 6.94 4.90 25.15
C TYR A 51 8.18 4.84 24.25
N ALA A 52 8.21 3.92 23.29
CA ALA A 52 9.33 3.81 22.38
C ALA A 52 9.50 5.06 21.49
N MET A 53 8.39 5.68 21.07
CA MET A 53 8.42 6.93 20.30
C MET A 53 8.89 8.12 21.15
N GLU A 54 8.44 8.23 22.39
CA GLU A 54 8.78 9.34 23.29
C GLU A 54 10.23 9.23 23.79
N TYR A 55 10.64 8.05 24.21
CA TYR A 55 11.94 7.82 24.86
C TYR A 55 12.95 7.11 23.96
N GLY A 56 12.64 6.85 22.69
CA GLY A 56 13.51 6.11 21.77
C GLY A 56 14.91 6.71 21.66
N HIS A 57 15.02 8.05 21.68
CA HIS A 57 16.29 8.77 21.62
C HIS A 57 17.24 8.37 22.76
N MET A 58 16.71 8.02 23.94
CA MET A 58 17.52 7.58 25.10
C MET A 58 18.13 6.17 24.88
N TYR A 59 17.58 5.42 23.93
CA TYR A 59 18.02 4.08 23.57
C TYR A 59 18.71 4.01 22.20
N GLY A 60 19.11 5.17 21.67
CA GLY A 60 19.75 5.26 20.35
C GLY A 60 18.80 5.01 19.17
N ILE A 61 17.49 5.03 19.41
CA ILE A 61 16.49 4.96 18.34
C ILE A 61 16.18 6.38 17.91
N GLY A 62 16.56 6.72 16.69
CA GLY A 62 16.30 8.03 16.07
C GLY A 62 15.63 7.87 14.71
N PRO A 63 15.14 8.96 14.13
CA PRO A 63 14.67 8.94 12.76
C PRO A 63 15.82 8.52 11.85
N ALA A 64 15.52 7.67 10.87
CA ALA A 64 16.46 7.37 9.80
C ALA A 64 16.62 8.60 8.90
N ASP A 65 17.82 8.79 8.35
CA ASP A 65 18.02 9.76 7.29
C ASP A 65 17.18 9.37 6.09
N ILE A 66 16.23 10.22 5.73
CA ILE A 66 15.39 10.00 4.54
C ILE A 66 16.12 10.63 3.36
N PRO A 67 16.53 9.85 2.36
CA PRO A 67 17.13 10.40 1.15
C PRO A 67 16.23 11.44 0.49
N ALA A 68 16.81 12.54 0.00
CA ALA A 68 16.06 13.68 -0.56
C ALA A 68 15.10 13.29 -1.68
N TYR A 69 15.42 12.27 -2.45
CA TYR A 69 14.56 11.80 -3.55
C TYR A 69 13.22 11.17 -3.08
N TYR A 70 13.10 10.74 -1.83
CA TYR A 70 11.82 10.30 -1.25
C TYR A 70 10.89 11.47 -0.93
N ILE A 71 11.45 12.68 -0.80
CA ILE A 71 10.72 13.89 -0.44
C ILE A 71 10.36 14.67 -1.70
N GLU A 72 11.29 14.78 -2.64
CA GLU A 72 11.12 15.50 -3.90
C GLU A 72 10.70 14.55 -5.03
N THR A 73 9.42 14.23 -5.07
CA THR A 73 8.83 13.42 -6.15
C THR A 73 7.82 14.24 -6.96
N ASP A 74 7.57 13.80 -8.17
CA ASP A 74 6.54 14.33 -9.04
C ASP A 74 5.83 13.18 -9.78
N THR A 75 4.61 13.41 -10.23
CA THR A 75 3.82 12.44 -10.96
C THR A 75 3.75 12.76 -12.43
N VAL A 76 3.88 11.72 -13.27
CA VAL A 76 3.74 11.84 -14.72
C VAL A 76 2.56 11.01 -15.18
N ARG A 77 1.67 11.60 -15.97
CA ARG A 77 0.58 10.86 -16.62
C ARG A 77 1.13 9.96 -17.70
N ILE A 78 0.70 8.70 -17.67
CA ILE A 78 1.11 7.67 -18.64
C ILE A 78 -0.01 7.47 -19.64
N THR A 79 0.33 7.62 -20.93
CA THR A 79 -0.61 7.50 -22.04
C THR A 79 -0.46 6.22 -22.83
N ASN A 80 0.69 5.57 -22.74
CA ASN A 80 0.96 4.31 -23.40
C ASN A 80 1.46 3.29 -22.40
N GLN A 81 1.19 2.04 -22.63
CA GLN A 81 1.61 0.96 -21.75
C GLN A 81 3.13 0.97 -21.56
N LEU A 82 3.55 0.78 -20.30
CA LEU A 82 4.93 0.94 -19.88
C LEU A 82 5.28 -0.11 -18.81
N HIS A 83 6.41 -0.77 -18.95
CA HIS A 83 7.00 -1.58 -17.89
C HIS A 83 8.08 -0.78 -17.17
N PHE A 84 8.28 -0.97 -15.87
CA PHE A 84 9.29 -0.26 -15.09
C PHE A 84 10.70 -0.36 -15.66
N GLN A 85 11.02 -1.50 -16.26
CA GLN A 85 12.33 -1.72 -16.89
C GLN A 85 12.70 -0.65 -17.93
N GLN A 86 11.75 -0.13 -18.71
CA GLN A 86 12.05 0.96 -19.65
C GLN A 86 12.39 2.26 -18.92
N VAL A 87 11.73 2.54 -17.80
CA VAL A 87 12.02 3.71 -16.96
C VAL A 87 13.41 3.58 -16.33
N GLU A 88 13.72 2.40 -15.79
CA GLU A 88 15.03 2.07 -15.21
C GLU A 88 16.14 2.28 -16.23
N GLN A 89 16.00 1.69 -17.41
CA GLN A 89 17.02 1.73 -18.46
C GLN A 89 17.21 3.12 -19.09
N GLN A 90 16.13 3.87 -19.28
CA GLN A 90 16.18 5.16 -19.96
C GLN A 90 16.54 6.31 -19.02
N LEU A 91 16.15 6.22 -17.76
CA LEU A 91 16.30 7.32 -16.80
C LEU A 91 17.25 7.01 -15.64
N GLY A 92 17.76 5.77 -15.54
CA GLY A 92 18.67 5.35 -14.48
C GLY A 92 18.05 5.38 -13.08
N VAL A 93 16.73 5.24 -12.97
CA VAL A 93 16.06 5.17 -11.68
C VAL A 93 16.26 3.78 -11.09
N GLU A 94 16.67 3.72 -9.82
CA GLU A 94 16.87 2.45 -9.12
C GLU A 94 15.56 1.65 -9.04
N PRO A 95 15.58 0.33 -9.35
CA PRO A 95 14.39 -0.53 -9.37
C PRO A 95 13.61 -0.51 -8.05
N ASP A 96 14.31 -0.65 -6.92
CA ASP A 96 13.68 -0.69 -5.59
C ASP A 96 12.97 0.63 -5.25
N LEU A 97 13.56 1.75 -5.68
CA LEU A 97 12.95 3.06 -5.52
C LEU A 97 11.70 3.20 -6.37
N LEU A 98 11.75 2.73 -7.62
CA LEU A 98 10.62 2.81 -8.53
C LEU A 98 9.43 1.98 -8.02
N GLU A 99 9.69 0.79 -7.49
CA GLU A 99 8.70 -0.07 -6.87
C GLU A 99 8.14 0.56 -5.59
N PHE A 100 8.99 1.12 -4.75
CA PHE A 100 8.59 1.80 -3.51
C PHE A 100 7.67 3.00 -3.79
N LEU A 101 7.96 3.79 -4.81
CA LEU A 101 7.16 4.96 -5.18
C LEU A 101 5.84 4.58 -5.90
N ASN A 102 5.74 3.36 -6.45
CA ASN A 102 4.61 2.93 -7.28
C ASN A 102 4.07 1.55 -6.87
N PRO A 103 3.71 1.32 -5.61
CA PRO A 103 3.31 0.01 -5.09
C PRO A 103 2.01 -0.52 -5.70
N GLN A 104 1.22 0.33 -6.35
CA GLN A 104 -0.02 -0.04 -7.02
C GLN A 104 0.20 -0.91 -8.26
N TYR A 105 1.40 -0.92 -8.84
CA TYR A 105 1.73 -1.69 -10.04
C TYR A 105 2.46 -2.99 -9.69
N ARG A 106 1.72 -3.97 -9.18
CA ARG A 106 2.24 -5.25 -8.70
C ARG A 106 3.12 -5.99 -9.72
N TYR A 107 2.77 -5.91 -11.01
CA TYR A 107 3.51 -6.57 -12.09
C TYR A 107 4.55 -5.68 -12.75
N LYS A 108 4.84 -4.51 -12.13
CA LYS A 108 5.78 -3.51 -12.70
C LYS A 108 5.36 -3.01 -14.09
N ILE A 109 4.10 -3.20 -14.43
CA ILE A 109 3.49 -2.77 -15.69
C ILE A 109 2.43 -1.72 -15.38
N ILE A 110 2.50 -0.60 -16.07
CA ILE A 110 1.46 0.44 -16.06
C ILE A 110 0.54 0.14 -17.25
N PRO A 111 -0.65 -0.39 -17.01
CA PRO A 111 -1.61 -0.64 -18.07
C PRO A 111 -2.19 0.69 -18.54
N VAL A 112 -2.56 0.77 -19.82
CA VAL A 112 -3.38 1.87 -20.31
C VAL A 112 -4.67 1.28 -20.84
N VAL A 113 -5.75 1.51 -20.09
CA VAL A 113 -7.10 1.02 -20.42
C VAL A 113 -7.99 2.23 -20.62
N ASP A 114 -8.81 2.20 -21.66
CA ASP A 114 -9.74 3.29 -22.00
C ASP A 114 -10.64 3.66 -20.81
N GLY A 115 -10.75 4.97 -20.57
CA GLY A 115 -11.59 5.54 -19.51
C GLY A 115 -10.94 5.54 -18.12
N ALA A 116 -9.62 5.27 -18.01
CA ALA A 116 -8.87 5.40 -16.76
C ALA A 116 -7.58 6.20 -16.97
N ASP A 117 -7.21 7.00 -15.98
CA ASP A 117 -5.95 7.74 -15.96
C ASP A 117 -4.91 6.96 -15.14
N TYR A 118 -3.72 6.85 -15.68
CA TYR A 118 -2.58 6.19 -15.04
C TYR A 118 -1.43 7.17 -14.83
N PHE A 119 -0.76 7.03 -13.71
CA PHE A 119 0.33 7.92 -13.31
C PHE A 119 1.50 7.11 -12.78
N ILE A 120 2.72 7.56 -13.03
CA ILE A 120 3.93 7.09 -12.39
C ILE A 120 4.50 8.19 -11.49
N THR A 121 4.89 7.82 -10.28
CA THR A 121 5.59 8.69 -9.34
C THR A 121 7.09 8.46 -9.50
N LEU A 122 7.83 9.52 -9.73
CA LEU A 122 9.27 9.51 -9.98
C LEU A 122 9.96 10.56 -9.11
N PRO A 123 11.26 10.44 -8.83
CA PRO A 123 12.06 11.57 -8.38
C PRO A 123 11.87 12.75 -9.33
N LYS A 124 11.80 13.97 -8.80
CA LYS A 124 11.48 15.18 -9.55
C LYS A 124 12.33 15.37 -10.82
N GLU A 125 13.62 15.14 -10.72
CA GLU A 125 14.52 15.23 -11.87
C GLU A 125 14.19 14.17 -12.93
N SER A 126 13.92 12.95 -12.51
CA SER A 126 13.53 11.86 -13.41
C SER A 126 12.16 12.10 -14.05
N ALA A 127 11.24 12.75 -13.35
CA ALA A 127 9.94 13.15 -13.92
C ALA A 127 10.09 14.20 -15.02
N VAL A 128 11.01 15.16 -14.85
CA VAL A 128 11.37 16.14 -15.89
C VAL A 128 12.00 15.45 -17.09
N ALA A 129 12.97 14.56 -16.84
CA ALA A 129 13.64 13.80 -17.90
C ALA A 129 12.67 12.89 -18.65
N PHE A 130 11.72 12.24 -17.93
CA PHE A 130 10.67 11.42 -18.54
C PHE A 130 9.84 12.24 -19.55
N ARG A 131 9.35 13.42 -19.14
CA ARG A 131 8.55 14.29 -20.02
C ARG A 131 9.31 14.71 -21.27
N ALA A 132 10.62 14.96 -21.13
CA ALA A 132 11.48 15.34 -22.26
C ALA A 132 11.75 14.19 -23.24
N GLN A 133 11.73 12.94 -22.77
CA GLN A 133 12.09 11.75 -23.55
C GLN A 133 10.91 10.80 -23.76
N GLN A 134 9.67 11.26 -23.50
CA GLN A 134 8.47 10.45 -23.46
C GLN A 134 8.27 9.60 -24.72
N ASP A 135 8.44 10.20 -25.89
CA ASP A 135 8.24 9.49 -27.17
C ASP A 135 9.26 8.37 -27.37
N SER A 136 10.52 8.61 -26.99
CA SER A 136 11.58 7.60 -27.05
C SER A 136 11.28 6.42 -26.10
N ILE A 137 10.88 6.73 -24.88
CA ILE A 137 10.51 5.71 -23.86
C ILE A 137 9.36 4.85 -24.37
N TYR A 138 8.33 5.44 -24.93
CA TYR A 138 7.18 4.71 -25.47
C TYR A 138 7.51 3.88 -26.70
N THR A 139 8.45 4.35 -27.56
CA THR A 139 8.92 3.56 -28.71
C THR A 139 9.63 2.30 -28.24
N VAL A 140 10.51 2.41 -27.25
CA VAL A 140 11.19 1.26 -26.64
C VAL A 140 10.18 0.33 -25.94
N ALA A 141 9.21 0.88 -25.24
CA ALA A 141 8.17 0.10 -24.57
C ALA A 141 7.32 -0.69 -25.59
N ALA A 142 6.90 -0.08 -26.70
CA ALA A 142 6.14 -0.75 -27.74
C ALA A 142 6.90 -1.96 -28.30
N SER A 143 8.16 -1.79 -28.65
CA SER A 143 9.03 -2.89 -29.16
C SER A 143 9.20 -4.01 -28.12
N TYR A 144 9.31 -3.66 -26.84
CA TYR A 144 9.40 -4.63 -25.77
C TYR A 144 8.12 -5.48 -25.65
N PHE A 145 6.96 -4.84 -25.68
CA PHE A 145 5.68 -5.57 -25.60
C PHE A 145 5.40 -6.40 -26.83
N GLU A 146 5.71 -5.92 -28.03
CA GLU A 146 5.61 -6.71 -29.27
C GLU A 146 6.46 -7.98 -29.20
N SER A 147 7.70 -7.89 -28.73
CA SER A 147 8.60 -9.04 -28.62
C SER A 147 8.16 -10.07 -27.57
N ARG A 148 7.38 -9.69 -26.59
CA ARG A 148 6.95 -10.53 -25.46
C ARG A 148 5.45 -10.87 -25.43
N ALA A 149 4.67 -10.39 -26.35
CA ALA A 149 3.22 -10.59 -26.40
C ALA A 149 2.80 -12.07 -26.28
N SER A 150 3.64 -13.01 -26.78
CA SER A 150 3.38 -14.46 -26.70
C SER A 150 3.87 -15.12 -25.41
N THR A 151 4.68 -14.44 -24.58
CA THR A 151 5.37 -15.04 -23.41
C THR A 151 4.92 -14.46 -22.07
N MET A 152 4.06 -13.45 -22.04
CA MET A 152 3.55 -12.82 -20.82
C MET A 152 2.05 -13.10 -20.62
N PRO A 153 1.67 -14.20 -19.95
CA PRO A 153 0.27 -14.48 -19.61
C PRO A 153 -0.37 -13.38 -18.76
N GLU A 154 0.43 -12.75 -17.88
CA GLU A 154 0.00 -11.66 -17.00
C GLU A 154 -0.48 -10.43 -17.78
N PHE A 155 0.08 -10.20 -18.96
CA PHE A 155 -0.28 -9.10 -19.83
C PHE A 155 -1.69 -9.25 -20.43
N THR A 156 -2.04 -10.45 -20.84
CA THR A 156 -3.38 -10.77 -21.36
C THR A 156 -4.42 -10.63 -20.24
N GLN A 157 -4.08 -11.10 -19.02
CA GLN A 157 -4.96 -11.02 -17.86
C GLN A 157 -5.20 -9.56 -17.38
N MET A 158 -4.24 -8.67 -17.52
CA MET A 158 -4.42 -7.25 -17.14
C MET A 158 -5.38 -6.51 -18.07
N ASN A 159 -5.49 -6.92 -19.33
CA ASN A 159 -6.40 -6.33 -20.31
C ASN A 159 -7.81 -6.94 -20.27
N GLU A 160 -7.98 -8.11 -19.65
CA GLU A 160 -9.29 -8.76 -19.50
C GLU A 160 -9.98 -8.21 -18.24
N ARG A 161 -10.87 -7.23 -18.41
CA ARG A 161 -11.80 -6.83 -17.35
C ARG A 161 -12.88 -7.87 -17.19
N THR A 162 -12.77 -8.70 -16.16
CA THR A 162 -13.86 -9.58 -15.75
C THR A 162 -14.83 -8.81 -14.87
N THR A 163 -16.07 -8.64 -15.36
CA THR A 163 -17.14 -8.02 -14.58
C THR A 163 -17.97 -9.09 -13.90
N HIS A 164 -17.93 -9.15 -12.57
CA HIS A 164 -18.80 -10.01 -11.78
C HIS A 164 -19.99 -9.22 -11.23
N ARG A 165 -21.20 -9.70 -11.48
CA ARG A 165 -22.40 -9.12 -10.86
C ARG A 165 -22.65 -9.81 -9.53
N VAL A 166 -22.41 -9.08 -8.44
CA VAL A 166 -22.54 -9.59 -7.07
C VAL A 166 -23.96 -10.03 -6.80
N LYS A 167 -24.12 -11.26 -6.26
CA LYS A 167 -25.40 -11.81 -5.81
C LYS A 167 -25.50 -11.73 -4.27
N SER A 168 -26.70 -11.74 -3.77
CA SER A 168 -26.92 -11.72 -2.32
C SER A 168 -26.26 -12.92 -1.64
N GLY A 169 -25.40 -12.67 -0.65
CA GLY A 169 -24.65 -13.69 0.10
C GLY A 169 -23.22 -13.92 -0.40
N GLU A 170 -22.79 -13.32 -1.50
CA GLU A 170 -21.40 -13.41 -1.96
C GLU A 170 -20.49 -12.47 -1.15
N THR A 171 -19.27 -12.93 -0.87
CA THR A 171 -18.20 -12.16 -0.26
C THR A 171 -17.08 -11.94 -1.25
N LEU A 172 -16.26 -10.90 -1.04
CA LEU A 172 -15.11 -10.65 -1.90
C LEU A 172 -14.18 -11.86 -2.03
N GLY A 173 -14.04 -12.66 -0.98
CA GLY A 173 -13.26 -13.90 -1.00
C GLY A 173 -13.84 -14.98 -1.92
N HIS A 174 -15.17 -15.05 -2.10
CA HIS A 174 -15.83 -15.96 -3.04
C HIS A 174 -15.75 -15.50 -4.50
N ILE A 175 -15.53 -14.21 -4.72
CA ILE A 175 -15.47 -13.61 -6.06
C ILE A 175 -14.03 -13.65 -6.61
N ALA A 176 -13.02 -13.59 -5.72
CA ALA A 176 -11.61 -13.50 -6.08
C ALA A 176 -10.85 -14.84 -6.03
N GLY A 177 -11.55 -15.95 -5.67
CA GLY A 177 -10.98 -17.30 -5.53
C GLY A 177 -10.87 -18.10 -6.78
#